data_e4f3fe34e37bccb9023fefca7b540630
#
_entry.id   e4f3fe34e37bccb9023fefca7b540630
#
_cell.length_a   1.000
_cell.length_b   1.000
_cell.length_c   1.000
_cell.angle_alpha   90.00
_cell.angle_beta   90.00
_cell.angle_gamma   90.00
#
_symmetry.space_group_name_H-M   'P 1'
#
loop_
_entity.id
_entity.type
_entity.pdbx_description
1 polymer ?
#
loop_
_entity_poly.entity_id
_entity_poly.type
_entity_poly.pdbx_seq_one_letter_code
_entity_poly.pdbx_strand_id
1 'polypeptide(L)'
;VTRPIHPLQATQRIRDDYARYLRTIYFFREEDLRRQFWEALDSPNFLVRGPILEAAPPFYHGRSVAKLIDAGVLHRDFRQLCSDALPLERPLYLHQDQAIEKVAAQQRNVVVATGTGSGKTETFLIPIFNHLLQEREAGALRQPGVRALLLYPMNALANDQLKRLRRLLGDFPDITFGRYTGETPTEQKKAEDQFRQQFLNDRILSNEMISREKMWESPPHILITNYAMLEYLLLRPKDSEFFDGDTGQFWRFIALDEAHIYDGASGIEIAMLLRRLKDRVVGSEPGRLRCIATSATLGRGREDFPAVARFASEIFGEPFEWQEASPNRQDVVEGTRERMAELDAPWGKGSGRLYSALADAVAQEQAVSQLGAVALDASTPPEAVQKAERAAATAEDTNDAVNRFLHSLLKGDARLHALRETLDTPRALTDLATSPYLDASP
;
A
#
# COMPACT_ATOMS: atom_id res chain seq x y z
N VAL A 1 -20.94 10.44 14.74
CA VAL A 1 -20.55 9.16 14.15
C VAL A 1 -21.25 9.08 12.81
N THR A 2 -20.50 9.18 11.70
CA THR A 2 -21.05 8.99 10.35
C THR A 2 -21.40 7.52 10.18
N ARG A 3 -22.69 7.21 9.93
CA ARG A 3 -23.12 5.84 9.60
C ARG A 3 -22.29 5.31 8.45
N PRO A 4 -21.79 4.06 8.52
CA PRO A 4 -21.05 3.48 7.42
C PRO A 4 -21.91 3.46 6.15
N ILE A 5 -21.36 3.96 5.06
CA ILE A 5 -22.05 4.00 3.77
C ILE A 5 -22.15 2.56 3.25
N HIS A 6 -23.37 2.09 3.01
CA HIS A 6 -23.58 0.79 2.37
C HIS A 6 -23.17 0.85 0.89
N PRO A 7 -22.14 0.10 0.42
CA PRO A 7 -21.57 0.28 -0.90
C PRO A 7 -22.58 0.13 -2.05
N LEU A 8 -23.46 -0.86 -1.96
CA LEU A 8 -24.48 -1.10 -3.00
C LEU A 8 -25.50 0.04 -3.09
N GLN A 9 -25.95 0.56 -1.95
CA GLN A 9 -26.88 1.70 -1.92
C GLN A 9 -26.19 2.98 -2.40
N ALA A 10 -24.92 3.19 -2.06
CA ALA A 10 -24.16 4.33 -2.55
C ALA A 10 -23.99 4.28 -4.07
N THR A 11 -23.63 3.13 -4.63
CA THR A 11 -23.51 2.93 -6.08
C THR A 11 -24.84 3.20 -6.79
N GLN A 12 -25.95 2.70 -6.25
CA GLN A 12 -27.27 2.94 -6.83
C GLN A 12 -27.63 4.43 -6.82
N ARG A 13 -27.42 5.14 -5.71
CA ARG A 13 -27.65 6.59 -5.63
C ARG A 13 -26.80 7.37 -6.65
N ILE A 14 -25.51 7.06 -6.75
CA ILE A 14 -24.60 7.69 -7.72
C ILE A 14 -25.10 7.47 -9.15
N ARG A 15 -25.51 6.25 -9.49
CA ARG A 15 -26.08 5.91 -10.79
C ARG A 15 -27.35 6.74 -11.07
N ASP A 16 -28.29 6.79 -10.13
CA ASP A 16 -29.56 7.48 -10.30
C ASP A 16 -29.37 9.00 -10.43
N ASP A 17 -28.47 9.57 -9.63
CA ASP A 17 -28.13 11.00 -9.71
C ASP A 17 -27.42 11.35 -11.01
N TYR A 18 -26.52 10.47 -11.49
CA TYR A 18 -25.83 10.67 -12.76
C TYR A 18 -26.78 10.50 -13.95
N ALA A 19 -27.68 9.54 -13.92
CA ALA A 19 -28.73 9.40 -14.95
C ALA A 19 -29.64 10.66 -15.00
N ARG A 20 -30.01 11.18 -13.82
CA ARG A 20 -30.79 12.42 -13.73
C ARG A 20 -30.03 13.63 -14.31
N TYR A 21 -28.76 13.74 -13.99
CA TYR A 21 -27.87 14.78 -14.55
C TYR A 21 -27.79 14.69 -16.08
N LEU A 22 -27.57 13.50 -16.65
CA LEU A 22 -27.54 13.31 -18.09
C LEU A 22 -28.87 13.66 -18.78
N ARG A 23 -30.00 13.29 -18.19
CA ARG A 23 -31.35 13.66 -18.70
C ARG A 23 -31.57 15.16 -18.68
N THR A 24 -30.94 15.89 -17.76
CA THR A 24 -31.03 17.35 -17.68
C THR A 24 -30.18 18.03 -18.72
N ILE A 25 -28.95 17.56 -18.97
CA ILE A 25 -28.03 18.17 -19.93
C ILE A 25 -28.41 17.81 -21.36
N TYR A 26 -28.77 16.55 -21.62
CA TYR A 26 -29.14 16.06 -22.94
C TYR A 26 -30.66 16.01 -23.08
N PHE A 27 -31.25 17.19 -23.22
CA PHE A 27 -32.69 17.31 -23.43
C PHE A 27 -33.04 17.20 -24.92
N PHE A 28 -33.70 16.11 -25.29
CA PHE A 28 -34.26 15.93 -26.65
C PHE A 28 -35.70 16.41 -26.69
N ARG A 29 -36.01 17.30 -27.68
CA ARG A 29 -37.37 17.78 -27.90
C ARG A 29 -38.26 16.72 -28.53
N GLU A 30 -37.67 15.91 -29.39
CA GLU A 30 -38.34 14.81 -30.07
C GLU A 30 -38.58 13.68 -29.05
N GLU A 31 -39.82 13.22 -28.96
CA GLU A 31 -40.29 12.34 -27.88
C GLU A 31 -39.72 10.91 -27.99
N ASP A 32 -39.60 10.40 -29.22
CA ASP A 32 -39.05 9.07 -29.45
C ASP A 32 -37.55 9.00 -29.14
N LEU A 33 -36.79 10.01 -29.52
CA LEU A 33 -35.36 10.10 -29.16
C LEU A 33 -35.18 10.22 -27.65
N ARG A 34 -36.01 11.04 -27.01
CA ARG A 34 -35.96 11.20 -25.54
C ARG A 34 -36.26 9.88 -24.84
N ARG A 35 -37.28 9.13 -25.29
CA ARG A 35 -37.61 7.83 -24.75
C ARG A 35 -36.47 6.84 -24.92
N GLN A 36 -35.95 6.68 -26.15
CA GLN A 36 -34.83 5.77 -26.43
C GLN A 36 -33.59 6.12 -25.60
N PHE A 37 -33.28 7.39 -25.44
CA PHE A 37 -32.17 7.83 -24.61
C PHE A 37 -32.37 7.46 -23.13
N TRP A 38 -33.58 7.63 -22.61
CA TRP A 38 -33.88 7.26 -21.22
C TRP A 38 -33.85 5.75 -21.01
N GLU A 39 -34.38 4.99 -21.95
CA GLU A 39 -34.31 3.52 -21.95
C GLU A 39 -32.84 3.03 -21.99
N ALA A 40 -32.00 3.67 -22.80
CA ALA A 40 -30.57 3.37 -22.85
C ALA A 40 -29.87 3.67 -21.53
N LEU A 41 -30.16 4.81 -20.87
CA LEU A 41 -29.60 5.14 -19.56
C LEU A 41 -30.01 4.16 -18.45
N ASP A 42 -31.26 3.65 -18.55
CA ASP A 42 -31.80 2.69 -17.57
C ASP A 42 -31.38 1.23 -17.87
N SER A 43 -30.78 0.99 -19.04
CA SER A 43 -30.36 -0.35 -19.42
C SER A 43 -29.26 -0.89 -18.47
N PRO A 44 -29.30 -2.20 -18.15
CA PRO A 44 -28.29 -2.81 -17.29
C PRO A 44 -26.86 -2.62 -17.83
N ASN A 45 -25.92 -2.31 -16.95
CA ASN A 45 -24.49 -2.17 -17.27
C ASN A 45 -24.11 -1.04 -18.25
N PHE A 46 -25.02 -0.12 -18.56
CA PHE A 46 -24.72 1.02 -19.45
C PHE A 46 -23.94 2.12 -18.72
N LEU A 47 -24.50 2.67 -17.65
CA LEU A 47 -23.83 3.72 -16.84
C LEU A 47 -22.86 3.16 -15.82
N VAL A 48 -23.23 2.06 -15.19
CA VAL A 48 -22.45 1.43 -14.12
C VAL A 48 -22.51 -0.08 -14.36
N ARG A 49 -21.36 -0.72 -14.44
CA ARG A 49 -21.32 -2.18 -14.39
C ARG A 49 -21.72 -2.63 -13.00
N GLY A 50 -22.51 -3.68 -12.89
CA GLY A 50 -23.05 -4.19 -11.62
C GLY A 50 -21.96 -4.38 -10.58
N PRO A 51 -22.32 -4.48 -9.30
CA PRO A 51 -21.34 -4.68 -8.24
C PRO A 51 -20.55 -5.96 -8.50
N ILE A 52 -19.21 -5.83 -8.39
CA ILE A 52 -18.26 -6.92 -8.53
C ILE A 52 -17.76 -7.26 -7.14
N LEU A 53 -17.77 -8.55 -6.80
CA LEU A 53 -17.25 -9.08 -5.55
C LEU A 53 -15.94 -9.83 -5.84
N GLU A 54 -14.94 -9.61 -5.01
CA GLU A 54 -13.64 -10.28 -5.04
C GLU A 54 -13.24 -10.63 -3.61
N ALA A 55 -12.74 -11.83 -3.38
CA ALA A 55 -12.13 -12.18 -2.12
C ALA A 55 -10.65 -11.76 -2.14
N ALA A 56 -10.21 -11.07 -1.09
CA ALA A 56 -8.82 -10.69 -0.90
C ALA A 56 -8.23 -11.43 0.30
N PRO A 57 -7.73 -12.67 0.13
CA PRO A 57 -7.08 -13.40 1.21
C PRO A 57 -5.91 -12.60 1.78
N PRO A 58 -5.59 -12.73 3.09
CA PRO A 58 -4.46 -12.07 3.70
C PRO A 58 -3.15 -12.55 3.07
N PHE A 59 -2.12 -11.73 3.15
CA PHE A 59 -0.77 -12.15 2.78
C PHE A 59 -0.16 -12.98 3.89
N TYR A 60 0.69 -13.95 3.52
CA TYR A 60 1.50 -14.69 4.49
C TYR A 60 2.33 -13.73 5.34
N HIS A 61 2.45 -14.07 6.62
CA HIS A 61 3.27 -13.31 7.55
C HIS A 61 4.70 -13.86 7.60
N GLY A 62 5.64 -12.93 7.75
CA GLY A 62 7.05 -13.18 8.02
C GLY A 62 7.42 -12.82 9.46
N ARG A 63 8.67 -12.44 9.68
CA ARG A 63 9.19 -11.99 10.98
C ARG A 63 8.63 -10.60 11.33
N SER A 64 8.54 -10.31 12.63
CA SER A 64 8.32 -8.93 13.10
C SER A 64 9.62 -8.11 13.04
N VAL A 65 9.48 -6.78 13.17
CA VAL A 65 10.65 -5.89 13.28
C VAL A 65 11.54 -6.31 14.46
N ALA A 66 10.96 -6.71 15.61
CA ALA A 66 11.71 -7.24 16.75
C ALA A 66 12.58 -8.43 16.36
N LYS A 67 12.00 -9.41 15.68
CA LYS A 67 12.73 -10.60 15.24
C LYS A 67 13.83 -10.30 14.22
N LEU A 68 13.65 -9.30 13.36
CA LEU A 68 14.68 -8.86 12.42
C LEU A 68 15.86 -8.18 13.14
N ILE A 69 15.59 -7.44 14.22
CA ILE A 69 16.63 -6.86 15.08
C ILE A 69 17.37 -7.96 15.81
N ASP A 70 16.67 -8.92 16.42
CA ASP A 70 17.28 -10.04 17.15
C ASP A 70 18.12 -10.93 16.26
N ALA A 71 17.75 -11.06 14.98
CA ALA A 71 18.52 -11.77 13.95
C ALA A 71 19.71 -10.97 13.38
N GLY A 72 19.90 -9.71 13.80
CA GLY A 72 20.98 -8.84 13.32
C GLY A 72 20.77 -8.31 11.89
N VAL A 73 19.57 -8.45 11.31
CA VAL A 73 19.23 -7.89 9.99
C VAL A 73 19.03 -6.38 10.10
N LEU A 74 18.43 -5.93 11.20
CA LEU A 74 18.20 -4.51 11.50
C LEU A 74 19.04 -4.07 12.70
N HIS A 75 19.44 -2.79 12.68
CA HIS A 75 20.20 -2.14 13.74
C HIS A 75 19.39 -2.14 15.05
N ARG A 76 20.06 -2.32 16.20
CA ARG A 76 19.41 -2.35 17.52
C ARG A 76 18.56 -1.11 17.83
N ASP A 77 19.05 0.07 17.43
CA ASP A 77 18.36 1.34 17.66
C ASP A 77 17.07 1.49 16.83
N PHE A 78 16.82 0.56 15.91
CA PHE A 78 15.54 0.53 15.19
C PHE A 78 14.32 0.39 16.11
N ARG A 79 14.52 -0.18 17.33
CA ARG A 79 13.48 -0.23 18.37
C ARG A 79 12.95 1.15 18.74
N GLN A 80 13.79 2.19 18.68
CA GLN A 80 13.40 3.56 18.99
C GLN A 80 12.51 4.19 17.90
N LEU A 81 12.61 3.73 16.63
CA LEU A 81 11.75 4.16 15.52
C LEU A 81 10.36 3.51 15.54
N CYS A 82 10.20 2.46 16.33
CA CYS A 82 8.93 1.76 16.40
C CYS A 82 7.89 2.59 17.17
N SER A 83 6.71 2.67 16.60
CA SER A 83 5.57 3.44 17.10
C SER A 83 4.28 2.76 16.67
N ASP A 84 3.13 3.34 16.96
CA ASP A 84 1.83 2.86 16.44
C ASP A 84 1.80 2.78 14.91
N ALA A 85 2.57 3.63 14.23
CA ALA A 85 2.68 3.61 12.76
C ALA A 85 3.54 2.44 12.24
N LEU A 86 4.49 1.95 13.04
CA LEU A 86 5.35 0.80 12.76
C LEU A 86 5.53 -0.02 14.04
N PRO A 87 4.56 -0.84 14.44
CA PRO A 87 4.63 -1.60 15.68
C PRO A 87 5.73 -2.66 15.67
N LEU A 88 6.53 -2.67 16.75
CA LEU A 88 7.71 -3.53 16.90
C LEU A 88 7.40 -5.03 16.77
N GLU A 89 6.33 -5.48 17.42
CA GLU A 89 5.96 -6.90 17.50
C GLU A 89 5.02 -7.36 16.39
N ARG A 90 4.43 -6.43 15.63
CA ARG A 90 3.52 -6.78 14.54
C ARG A 90 4.29 -7.57 13.47
N PRO A 91 3.85 -8.79 13.10
CA PRO A 91 4.43 -9.52 12.00
C PRO A 91 4.37 -8.70 10.70
N LEU A 92 5.47 -8.61 10.01
CA LEU A 92 5.52 -8.08 8.65
C LEU A 92 4.88 -9.10 7.70
N TYR A 93 4.42 -8.66 6.56
CA TYR A 93 4.10 -9.62 5.51
C TYR A 93 5.37 -10.30 4.99
N LEU A 94 5.25 -11.54 4.52
CA LEU A 94 6.39 -12.33 4.05
C LEU A 94 7.21 -11.60 2.97
N HIS A 95 6.55 -10.94 2.03
CA HIS A 95 7.23 -10.16 0.99
C HIS A 95 7.98 -8.93 1.56
N GLN A 96 7.47 -8.31 2.63
CA GLN A 96 8.17 -7.23 3.31
C GLN A 96 9.44 -7.75 3.99
N ASP A 97 9.32 -8.85 4.75
CA ASP A 97 10.45 -9.51 5.42
C ASP A 97 11.54 -9.89 4.42
N GLN A 98 11.18 -10.57 3.33
CA GLN A 98 12.11 -10.98 2.28
C GLN A 98 12.81 -9.79 1.59
N ALA A 99 12.05 -8.75 1.25
CA ALA A 99 12.63 -7.56 0.61
C ALA A 99 13.59 -6.83 1.55
N ILE A 100 13.22 -6.67 2.84
CA ILE A 100 14.08 -6.05 3.85
C ILE A 100 15.38 -6.82 4.02
N GLU A 101 15.31 -8.14 4.12
CA GLU A 101 16.51 -8.98 4.25
C GLU A 101 17.43 -8.87 3.03
N LYS A 102 16.85 -8.90 1.81
CA LYS A 102 17.63 -8.74 0.58
C LYS A 102 18.37 -7.40 0.53
N VAL A 103 17.70 -6.32 0.87
CA VAL A 103 18.29 -4.98 0.80
C VAL A 103 19.25 -4.72 1.98
N ALA A 104 18.80 -4.98 3.22
CA ALA A 104 19.56 -4.61 4.41
C ALA A 104 20.74 -5.56 4.70
N ALA A 105 20.52 -6.88 4.62
CA ALA A 105 21.54 -7.88 4.95
C ALA A 105 22.33 -8.34 3.72
N GLN A 106 21.64 -8.69 2.62
CA GLN A 106 22.31 -9.24 1.44
C GLN A 106 22.84 -8.18 0.48
N GLN A 107 22.55 -6.89 0.74
CA GLN A 107 22.98 -5.76 -0.08
C GLN A 107 22.60 -5.91 -1.56
N ARG A 108 21.39 -6.42 -1.84
CA ARG A 108 20.88 -6.63 -3.19
C ARG A 108 19.86 -5.56 -3.57
N ASN A 109 19.67 -5.38 -4.86
CA ASN A 109 18.55 -4.65 -5.42
C ASN A 109 17.28 -5.51 -5.34
N VAL A 110 16.08 -4.89 -5.33
CA VAL A 110 14.84 -5.67 -5.25
C VAL A 110 13.70 -5.02 -6.02
N VAL A 111 12.88 -5.85 -6.67
CA VAL A 111 11.56 -5.50 -7.19
C VAL A 111 10.50 -6.15 -6.31
N VAL A 112 9.59 -5.36 -5.76
CA VAL A 112 8.47 -5.84 -4.95
C VAL A 112 7.20 -5.79 -5.79
N ALA A 113 6.79 -6.94 -6.29
CA ALA A 113 5.62 -7.12 -7.15
C ALA A 113 4.44 -7.62 -6.30
N THR A 114 3.58 -6.71 -5.85
CA THR A 114 2.43 -7.04 -4.99
C THR A 114 1.34 -5.99 -5.13
N GLY A 115 0.08 -6.39 -5.00
CA GLY A 115 -1.08 -5.53 -5.14
C GLY A 115 -1.07 -4.29 -4.25
N THR A 116 -1.98 -3.36 -4.50
CA THR A 116 -2.16 -2.15 -3.67
C THR A 116 -2.57 -2.53 -2.25
N GLY A 117 -2.18 -1.71 -1.26
CA GLY A 117 -2.51 -1.97 0.15
C GLY A 117 -1.70 -3.07 0.83
N SER A 118 -0.68 -3.63 0.17
CA SER A 118 0.18 -4.70 0.72
C SER A 118 1.35 -4.19 1.57
N GLY A 119 1.44 -2.90 1.82
CA GLY A 119 2.54 -2.31 2.59
C GLY A 119 3.88 -2.29 1.84
N LYS A 120 3.87 -2.04 0.53
CA LYS A 120 5.09 -1.92 -0.29
C LYS A 120 6.09 -0.89 0.26
N THR A 121 5.60 0.15 0.88
CA THR A 121 6.42 1.26 1.38
C THR A 121 7.41 0.83 2.47
N GLU A 122 7.05 -0.09 3.34
CA GLU A 122 7.94 -0.65 4.37
C GLU A 122 9.14 -1.36 3.75
N THR A 123 9.00 -1.93 2.57
CA THR A 123 10.07 -2.68 1.91
C THR A 123 11.28 -1.83 1.53
N PHE A 124 11.10 -0.52 1.34
CA PHE A 124 12.21 0.40 1.11
C PHE A 124 12.48 1.34 2.28
N LEU A 125 11.48 1.79 3.04
CA LEU A 125 11.72 2.68 4.18
C LEU A 125 12.51 1.98 5.29
N ILE A 126 12.19 0.73 5.63
CA ILE A 126 12.88 0.00 6.69
C ILE A 126 14.38 -0.18 6.39
N PRO A 127 14.82 -0.66 5.22
CA PRO A 127 16.24 -0.70 4.88
C PRO A 127 16.92 0.67 4.87
N ILE A 128 16.24 1.71 4.38
CA ILE A 128 16.78 3.08 4.38
C ILE A 128 17.01 3.56 5.82
N PHE A 129 16.02 3.44 6.69
CA PHE A 129 16.16 3.82 8.10
C PHE A 129 17.24 3.01 8.81
N ASN A 130 17.33 1.72 8.51
CA ASN A 130 18.39 0.87 9.06
C ASN A 130 19.78 1.40 8.71
N HIS A 131 19.99 1.77 7.46
CA HIS A 131 21.26 2.36 7.02
C HIS A 131 21.54 3.70 7.70
N LEU A 132 20.54 4.59 7.83
CA LEU A 132 20.69 5.87 8.50
C LEU A 132 21.01 5.72 9.99
N LEU A 133 20.47 4.70 10.66
CA LEU A 133 20.83 4.39 12.04
C LEU A 133 22.27 3.88 12.17
N GLN A 134 22.76 3.09 11.21
CA GLN A 134 24.17 2.67 11.14
C GLN A 134 25.10 3.88 10.95
N GLU A 135 24.75 4.80 10.04
CA GLU A 135 25.50 6.06 9.85
C GLU A 135 25.46 6.96 11.11
N ARG A 136 24.33 6.98 11.83
CA ARG A 136 24.20 7.70 13.09
C ARG A 136 25.18 7.15 14.13
N GLU A 137 25.26 5.84 14.31
CA GLU A 137 26.21 5.19 15.23
C GLU A 137 27.65 5.48 14.82
N ALA A 138 27.96 5.47 13.53
CA ALA A 138 29.28 5.82 12.98
C ALA A 138 29.59 7.34 13.04
N GLY A 139 28.62 8.20 13.42
CA GLY A 139 28.77 9.65 13.43
C GLY A 139 28.71 10.33 12.05
N ALA A 140 28.52 9.58 10.96
CA ALA A 140 28.48 10.09 9.60
C ALA A 140 27.17 10.83 9.28
N LEU A 141 26.08 10.53 9.99
CA LEU A 141 24.77 11.15 9.76
C LEU A 141 24.72 12.66 10.09
N ARG A 142 25.71 13.18 10.81
CA ARG A 142 25.81 14.62 11.10
C ARG A 142 26.06 15.48 9.87
N GLN A 143 26.59 14.88 8.80
CA GLN A 143 26.88 15.58 7.56
C GLN A 143 25.62 15.61 6.68
N PRO A 144 25.22 16.80 6.17
CA PRO A 144 24.11 16.90 5.23
C PRO A 144 24.43 16.18 3.91
N GLY A 145 23.42 15.78 3.20
CA GLY A 145 23.58 15.10 1.90
C GLY A 145 22.56 14.00 1.71
N VAL A 146 22.15 13.76 0.48
CA VAL A 146 21.13 12.77 0.14
C VAL A 146 21.70 11.36 0.28
N ARG A 147 21.04 10.50 1.08
CA ARG A 147 21.30 9.07 1.19
C ARG A 147 20.27 8.26 0.42
N ALA A 148 19.03 8.76 0.40
CA ALA A 148 17.93 8.08 -0.26
C ALA A 148 17.08 9.04 -1.10
N LEU A 149 16.84 8.66 -2.35
CA LEU A 149 15.87 9.26 -3.23
C LEU A 149 14.61 8.41 -3.25
N LEU A 150 13.46 9.00 -2.92
CA LEU A 150 12.16 8.40 -3.09
C LEU A 150 11.47 9.07 -4.29
N LEU A 151 11.29 8.29 -5.36
CA LEU A 151 10.77 8.78 -6.63
C LEU A 151 9.35 8.29 -6.86
N TYR A 152 8.43 9.25 -7.01
CA TYR A 152 7.00 9.00 -7.20
C TYR A 152 6.52 9.51 -8.55
N PRO A 153 5.54 8.83 -9.19
CA PRO A 153 5.01 9.30 -10.46
C PRO A 153 4.16 10.57 -10.35
N MET A 154 3.56 10.81 -9.18
CA MET A 154 2.64 11.93 -8.95
C MET A 154 2.88 12.61 -7.61
N ASN A 155 2.61 13.93 -7.54
CA ASN A 155 2.73 14.72 -6.30
C ASN A 155 1.82 14.20 -5.18
N ALA A 156 0.63 13.68 -5.48
CA ALA A 156 -0.30 13.16 -4.48
C ALA A 156 0.33 12.01 -3.66
N LEU A 157 1.00 11.07 -4.33
CA LEU A 157 1.71 9.97 -3.67
C LEU A 157 2.91 10.47 -2.86
N ALA A 158 3.66 11.44 -3.40
CA ALA A 158 4.75 12.08 -2.68
C ALA A 158 4.26 12.78 -1.39
N ASN A 159 3.08 13.41 -1.43
CA ASN A 159 2.45 14.06 -0.27
C ASN A 159 2.04 13.05 0.81
N ASP A 160 1.47 11.90 0.43
CA ASP A 160 1.07 10.87 1.38
C ASP A 160 2.30 10.22 2.04
N GLN A 161 3.38 10.05 1.31
CA GLN A 161 4.64 9.56 1.87
C GLN A 161 5.31 10.59 2.80
N LEU A 162 5.21 11.87 2.47
CA LEU A 162 5.68 12.91 3.39
C LEU A 162 4.94 12.83 4.74
N LYS A 163 3.61 12.69 4.73
CA LYS A 163 2.82 12.51 5.97
C LYS A 163 3.25 11.25 6.74
N ARG A 164 3.63 10.19 6.02
CA ARG A 164 4.12 8.96 6.64
C ARG A 164 5.47 9.15 7.29
N LEU A 165 6.43 9.80 6.59
CA LEU A 165 7.74 10.14 7.18
C LEU A 165 7.59 11.02 8.40
N ARG A 166 6.69 12.01 8.40
CA ARG A 166 6.38 12.85 9.57
C ARG A 166 5.99 12.02 10.78
N ARG A 167 5.13 10.99 10.60
CA ARG A 167 4.70 10.10 11.69
C ARG A 167 5.81 9.20 12.20
N LEU A 168 6.70 8.74 11.30
CA LEU A 168 7.79 7.82 11.66
C LEU A 168 9.01 8.52 12.21
N LEU A 169 9.33 9.74 11.73
CA LEU A 169 10.56 10.46 12.06
C LEU A 169 10.33 11.68 12.96
N GLY A 170 9.10 11.92 13.43
CA GLY A 170 8.77 13.09 14.25
C GLY A 170 9.56 13.21 15.52
N ASP A 171 9.97 12.08 16.10
CA ASP A 171 10.78 12.01 17.32
C ASP A 171 12.26 11.70 17.03
N PHE A 172 12.66 11.71 15.74
CA PHE A 172 14.04 11.48 15.28
C PHE A 172 14.64 12.70 14.59
N PRO A 173 15.03 13.75 15.35
CA PRO A 173 15.50 14.99 14.76
C PRO A 173 16.81 14.86 13.96
N ASP A 174 17.59 13.79 14.18
CA ASP A 174 18.86 13.54 13.49
C ASP A 174 18.66 13.08 12.03
N ILE A 175 17.50 12.51 11.68
CA ILE A 175 17.21 12.06 10.32
C ILE A 175 16.38 13.12 9.61
N THR A 176 17.01 13.85 8.70
CA THR A 176 16.35 14.92 7.95
C THR A 176 15.69 14.41 6.68
N PHE A 177 14.56 14.99 6.32
CA PHE A 177 13.83 14.65 5.12
C PHE A 177 13.16 15.87 4.50
N GLY A 178 12.95 15.84 3.20
CA GLY A 178 12.28 16.92 2.48
C GLY A 178 11.62 16.46 1.19
N ARG A 179 10.52 17.14 0.83
CA ARG A 179 9.85 16.96 -0.45
C ARG A 179 10.22 18.12 -1.37
N TYR A 180 10.82 17.79 -2.52
CA TYR A 180 11.19 18.75 -3.53
C TYR A 180 10.39 18.51 -4.81
N THR A 181 9.32 19.27 -4.99
CA THR A 181 8.41 19.21 -6.16
C THR A 181 8.12 20.62 -6.68
N GLY A 182 7.31 20.72 -7.73
CA GLY A 182 6.84 22.03 -8.24
C GLY A 182 6.08 22.84 -7.18
N GLU A 183 5.45 22.18 -6.23
CA GLU A 183 4.67 22.78 -5.13
C GLU A 183 5.54 23.27 -3.96
N THR A 184 6.81 22.87 -3.88
CA THR A 184 7.69 23.23 -2.76
C THR A 184 8.09 24.71 -2.89
N PRO A 185 7.75 25.54 -1.90
CA PRO A 185 8.11 26.97 -1.90
C PRO A 185 9.63 27.17 -1.87
N THR A 186 10.08 28.25 -2.51
CA THR A 186 11.50 28.62 -2.47
C THR A 186 11.88 29.15 -1.10
N GLU A 187 11.16 30.17 -0.61
CA GLU A 187 11.46 30.87 0.61
C GLU A 187 10.92 30.17 1.86
N GLN A 188 11.72 30.11 2.91
CA GLN A 188 11.35 29.48 4.19
C GLN A 188 10.08 30.10 4.79
N LYS A 189 9.97 31.44 4.82
CA LYS A 189 8.81 32.12 5.38
C LYS A 189 7.52 31.78 4.66
N LYS A 190 7.57 31.74 3.33
CA LYS A 190 6.41 31.35 2.50
C LYS A 190 6.01 29.90 2.76
N ALA A 191 6.98 29.00 2.94
CA ALA A 191 6.73 27.59 3.25
C ALA A 191 6.04 27.44 4.60
N GLU A 192 6.49 28.18 5.63
CA GLU A 192 5.86 28.16 6.96
C GLU A 192 4.43 28.70 6.94
N ASP A 193 4.17 29.77 6.20
CA ASP A 193 2.82 30.35 6.07
C ASP A 193 1.88 29.37 5.37
N GLN A 194 2.32 28.73 4.28
CA GLN A 194 1.54 27.73 3.59
C GLN A 194 1.29 26.49 4.47
N PHE A 195 2.29 26.06 5.22
CA PHE A 195 2.16 24.94 6.14
C PHE A 195 1.08 25.21 7.19
N ARG A 196 1.11 26.39 7.83
CA ARG A 196 0.11 26.79 8.84
C ARG A 196 -1.31 26.87 8.27
N GLN A 197 -1.46 27.26 7.01
CA GLN A 197 -2.76 27.31 6.33
C GLN A 197 -3.30 25.93 5.99
N GLN A 198 -2.43 24.98 5.60
CA GLN A 198 -2.84 23.64 5.18
C GLN A 198 -3.02 22.67 6.38
N PHE A 199 -2.23 22.86 7.44
CA PHE A 199 -2.13 21.95 8.58
C PHE A 199 -2.36 22.69 9.89
N LEU A 200 -3.61 23.09 10.14
CA LEU A 200 -4.00 23.92 11.29
C LEU A 200 -3.62 23.33 12.67
N ASN A 201 -3.55 21.99 12.76
CA ASN A 201 -3.28 21.28 14.01
C ASN A 201 -1.91 20.58 14.05
N ASP A 202 -1.10 20.69 13.00
CA ASP A 202 0.21 20.07 12.91
C ASP A 202 1.33 21.07 13.20
N ARG A 203 2.42 20.57 13.79
CA ARG A 203 3.66 21.33 13.98
C ARG A 203 4.63 21.10 12.83
N ILE A 204 5.42 22.08 12.48
CA ILE A 204 6.61 21.91 11.63
C ILE A 204 7.64 21.12 12.43
N LEU A 205 8.12 20.01 11.89
CA LEU A 205 9.15 19.20 12.52
C LEU A 205 10.53 19.83 12.28
N SER A 206 11.42 19.74 13.27
CA SER A 206 12.78 20.30 13.18
C SER A 206 13.66 19.64 12.11
N ASN A 207 13.35 18.40 11.76
CA ASN A 207 14.04 17.58 10.76
C ASN A 207 13.35 17.55 9.39
N GLU A 208 12.22 18.25 9.24
CA GLU A 208 11.52 18.37 7.97
C GLU A 208 11.91 19.66 7.24
N MET A 209 12.43 19.53 6.05
CA MET A 209 12.81 20.65 5.20
C MET A 209 11.67 20.99 4.26
N ILE A 210 10.94 22.08 4.60
CA ILE A 210 9.71 22.49 3.91
C ILE A 210 9.94 23.50 2.79
N SER A 211 11.16 24.05 2.65
CA SER A 211 11.52 25.03 1.63
C SER A 211 12.75 24.60 0.82
N ARG A 212 12.85 25.12 -0.41
CA ARG A 212 14.02 24.85 -1.27
C ARG A 212 15.29 25.49 -0.69
N GLU A 213 15.21 26.69 -0.11
CA GLU A 213 16.35 27.38 0.53
C GLU A 213 16.99 26.49 1.58
N LYS A 214 16.19 25.93 2.49
CA LYS A 214 16.71 25.03 3.52
C LYS A 214 17.36 23.78 2.94
N MET A 215 16.79 23.23 1.88
CA MET A 215 17.36 22.04 1.20
C MET A 215 18.63 22.37 0.42
N TRP A 216 18.82 23.60 -0.08
CA TRP A 216 20.08 24.02 -0.70
C TRP A 216 21.16 24.27 0.34
N GLU A 217 20.82 24.89 1.49
CA GLU A 217 21.76 25.10 2.60
C GLU A 217 22.24 23.79 3.20
N SER A 218 21.36 22.80 3.29
CA SER A 218 21.60 21.52 3.93
C SER A 218 20.76 20.43 3.27
N PRO A 219 21.27 19.71 2.25
CA PRO A 219 20.54 18.65 1.59
C PRO A 219 20.04 17.57 2.57
N PRO A 220 18.75 17.17 2.51
CA PRO A 220 18.17 16.21 3.44
C PRO A 220 18.73 14.80 3.22
N HIS A 221 18.69 13.97 4.26
CA HIS A 221 19.07 12.56 4.15
C HIS A 221 18.11 11.76 3.26
N ILE A 222 16.82 12.10 3.31
CA ILE A 222 15.78 11.48 2.47
C ILE A 222 15.14 12.57 1.61
N LEU A 223 15.31 12.46 0.31
CA LEU A 223 14.72 13.36 -0.68
C LEU A 223 13.54 12.70 -1.37
N ILE A 224 12.36 13.32 -1.26
CA ILE A 224 11.15 12.90 -1.97
C ILE A 224 10.94 13.80 -3.18
N THR A 225 10.77 13.22 -4.36
CA THR A 225 10.48 14.00 -5.58
C THR A 225 9.68 13.19 -6.60
N ASN A 226 9.39 13.79 -7.75
CA ASN A 226 8.87 13.12 -8.93
C ASN A 226 9.90 13.14 -10.07
N TYR A 227 9.68 12.32 -11.12
CA TYR A 227 10.66 12.18 -12.20
C TYR A 227 10.91 13.50 -12.96
N ALA A 228 9.85 14.28 -13.25
CA ALA A 228 9.97 15.55 -13.94
C ALA A 228 10.78 16.56 -13.14
N MET A 229 10.59 16.59 -11.81
CA MET A 229 11.38 17.48 -10.95
C MET A 229 12.82 17.00 -10.81
N LEU A 230 13.07 15.68 -10.78
CA LEU A 230 14.44 15.16 -10.77
C LEU A 230 15.23 15.60 -12.01
N GLU A 231 14.59 15.67 -13.18
CA GLU A 231 15.21 16.20 -14.38
C GLU A 231 15.62 17.67 -14.20
N TYR A 232 14.73 18.51 -13.66
CA TYR A 232 15.07 19.90 -13.35
C TYR A 232 16.19 20.02 -12.31
N LEU A 233 16.19 19.18 -11.27
CA LEU A 233 17.24 19.17 -10.25
C LEU A 233 18.62 18.89 -10.84
N LEU A 234 18.72 17.98 -11.79
CA LEU A 234 19.96 17.64 -12.47
C LEU A 234 20.47 18.73 -13.44
N LEU A 235 19.59 19.64 -13.88
CA LEU A 235 19.91 20.68 -14.86
C LEU A 235 20.23 22.04 -14.22
N ARG A 236 19.65 22.34 -13.05
CA ARG A 236 19.74 23.67 -12.46
C ARG A 236 20.98 23.81 -11.58
N PRO A 237 21.81 24.85 -11.79
CA PRO A 237 23.01 25.07 -10.97
C PRO A 237 22.74 25.23 -9.47
N LYS A 238 21.59 25.81 -9.11
CA LYS A 238 21.20 25.98 -7.68
C LYS A 238 20.96 24.67 -6.94
N ASP A 239 20.66 23.60 -7.67
CA ASP A 239 20.38 22.28 -7.09
C ASP A 239 21.63 21.37 -7.07
N SER A 240 22.80 21.89 -7.46
CA SER A 240 24.06 21.11 -7.50
C SER A 240 24.47 20.54 -6.15
N GLU A 241 24.14 21.21 -5.05
CA GLU A 241 24.43 20.79 -3.68
C GLU A 241 23.85 19.40 -3.33
N PHE A 242 22.84 18.95 -4.04
CA PHE A 242 22.28 17.59 -3.84
C PHE A 242 23.17 16.50 -4.41
N PHE A 243 24.03 16.82 -5.39
CA PHE A 243 24.72 15.83 -6.24
C PHE A 243 26.24 15.96 -6.20
N ASP A 244 26.77 17.12 -5.92
CA ASP A 244 28.19 17.45 -6.10
C ASP A 244 28.87 17.76 -4.77
N GLY A 245 30.20 17.78 -4.77
CA GLY A 245 31.01 18.16 -3.61
C GLY A 245 30.87 17.23 -2.41
N ASP A 246 31.07 17.78 -1.21
CA ASP A 246 31.06 17.01 0.04
C ASP A 246 29.68 16.47 0.38
N THR A 247 28.60 17.10 -0.08
CA THR A 247 27.22 16.69 0.17
C THR A 247 26.73 15.63 -0.81
N GLY A 248 27.33 15.54 -2.01
CA GLY A 248 26.95 14.61 -3.09
C GLY A 248 27.48 13.18 -2.93
N GLN A 249 28.41 12.94 -1.98
CA GLN A 249 29.09 11.64 -1.85
C GLN A 249 28.30 10.56 -1.09
N PHE A 250 27.14 10.90 -0.50
CA PHE A 250 26.42 10.02 0.43
C PHE A 250 25.31 9.19 -0.20
N TRP A 251 25.07 9.31 -1.49
CA TRP A 251 24.02 8.59 -2.20
C TRP A 251 24.14 7.07 -2.02
N ARG A 252 23.05 6.45 -1.58
CA ARG A 252 23.00 5.02 -1.30
C ARG A 252 21.77 4.32 -1.86
N PHE A 253 20.60 4.98 -1.84
CA PHE A 253 19.34 4.35 -2.21
C PHE A 253 18.60 5.15 -3.27
N ILE A 254 17.99 4.42 -4.22
CA ILE A 254 16.96 4.94 -5.13
C ILE A 254 15.76 4.01 -5.00
N ALA A 255 14.63 4.52 -4.49
CA ALA A 255 13.36 3.83 -4.44
C ALA A 255 12.42 4.42 -5.49
N LEU A 256 11.95 3.59 -6.42
CA LEU A 256 11.01 3.94 -7.48
C LEU A 256 9.66 3.29 -7.17
N ASP A 257 8.69 4.08 -6.76
CA ASP A 257 7.34 3.59 -6.48
C ASP A 257 6.49 3.54 -7.75
N GLU A 258 5.58 2.56 -7.81
CA GLU A 258 4.69 2.29 -8.96
C GLU A 258 5.44 2.17 -10.30
N ALA A 259 6.52 1.38 -10.32
CA ALA A 259 7.43 1.26 -11.46
C ALA A 259 6.74 0.82 -12.77
N HIS A 260 5.57 0.19 -12.70
CA HIS A 260 4.79 -0.22 -13.88
C HIS A 260 4.25 0.95 -14.73
N ILE A 261 4.22 2.16 -14.16
CA ILE A 261 3.78 3.36 -14.90
C ILE A 261 4.84 3.78 -15.94
N TYR A 262 6.11 3.38 -15.73
CA TYR A 262 7.22 3.73 -16.58
C TYR A 262 7.45 2.65 -17.65
N ASP A 263 6.54 2.58 -18.61
CA ASP A 263 6.64 1.70 -19.77
C ASP A 263 6.87 2.50 -21.07
N GLY A 264 7.22 1.82 -22.16
CA GLY A 264 7.42 2.42 -23.47
C GLY A 264 8.35 3.64 -23.44
N ALA A 265 7.91 4.77 -23.99
CA ALA A 265 8.72 6.00 -24.08
C ALA A 265 9.08 6.57 -22.70
N SER A 266 8.14 6.60 -21.75
CA SER A 266 8.39 7.10 -20.40
C SER A 266 9.37 6.22 -19.62
N GLY A 267 9.38 4.91 -19.90
CA GLY A 267 10.39 3.99 -19.37
C GLY A 267 11.81 4.31 -19.87
N ILE A 268 11.95 4.66 -21.13
CA ILE A 268 13.24 5.08 -21.70
C ILE A 268 13.71 6.40 -21.08
N GLU A 269 12.81 7.39 -20.94
CA GLU A 269 13.14 8.68 -20.35
C GLU A 269 13.62 8.53 -18.90
N ILE A 270 12.90 7.80 -18.05
CA ILE A 270 13.31 7.58 -16.65
C ILE A 270 14.62 6.79 -16.57
N ALA A 271 14.81 5.79 -17.42
CA ALA A 271 16.04 5.00 -17.47
C ALA A 271 17.27 5.88 -17.80
N MET A 272 17.14 6.79 -18.76
CA MET A 272 18.21 7.72 -19.10
C MET A 272 18.45 8.75 -17.99
N LEU A 273 17.38 9.24 -17.35
CA LEU A 273 17.46 10.15 -16.22
C LEU A 273 18.21 9.52 -15.03
N LEU A 274 17.88 8.28 -14.67
CA LEU A 274 18.54 7.56 -13.58
C LEU A 274 20.00 7.23 -13.90
N ARG A 275 20.35 6.96 -15.17
CA ARG A 275 21.76 6.81 -15.57
C ARG A 275 22.54 8.10 -15.42
N ARG A 276 21.98 9.25 -15.82
CA ARG A 276 22.60 10.57 -15.60
C ARG A 276 22.79 10.87 -14.11
N LEU A 277 21.77 10.56 -13.29
CA LEU A 277 21.89 10.67 -11.84
C LEU A 277 23.03 9.79 -11.32
N LYS A 278 23.02 8.51 -11.66
CA LYS A 278 24.04 7.53 -11.22
C LYS A 278 25.44 7.96 -11.61
N ASP A 279 25.62 8.40 -12.86
CA ASP A 279 26.92 8.90 -13.34
C ASP A 279 27.41 10.05 -12.48
N ARG A 280 26.54 11.03 -12.19
CA ARG A 280 26.90 12.22 -11.42
C ARG A 280 27.23 11.92 -9.95
N VAL A 281 26.49 11.03 -9.28
CA VAL A 281 26.62 10.82 -7.83
C VAL A 281 27.56 9.69 -7.43
N VAL A 282 27.77 8.69 -8.30
CA VAL A 282 28.63 7.51 -8.01
C VAL A 282 29.54 7.14 -9.18
N GLY A 283 29.68 7.99 -10.21
CA GLY A 283 30.55 7.74 -11.37
C GLY A 283 30.16 6.48 -12.15
N SER A 284 28.88 6.12 -12.15
CA SER A 284 28.35 4.89 -12.76
C SER A 284 28.94 3.59 -12.18
N GLU A 285 29.60 3.66 -11.00
CA GLU A 285 30.20 2.49 -10.35
C GLU A 285 29.10 1.47 -9.95
N PRO A 286 29.17 0.22 -10.43
CA PRO A 286 28.15 -0.78 -10.13
C PRO A 286 28.07 -1.13 -8.63
N GLY A 287 26.87 -1.34 -8.12
CA GLY A 287 26.66 -1.78 -6.75
C GLY A 287 26.86 -0.71 -5.67
N ARG A 288 27.15 0.53 -6.03
CA ARG A 288 27.20 1.65 -5.09
C ARG A 288 25.80 2.05 -4.62
N LEU A 289 24.84 2.02 -5.52
CA LEU A 289 23.44 2.31 -5.22
C LEU A 289 22.65 1.03 -4.96
N ARG A 290 21.71 1.10 -4.03
CA ARG A 290 20.68 0.09 -3.82
C ARG A 290 19.40 0.59 -4.44
N CYS A 291 18.93 -0.15 -5.43
CA CYS A 291 17.76 0.21 -6.21
C CYS A 291 16.58 -0.68 -5.81
N ILE A 292 15.47 -0.04 -5.46
CA ILE A 292 14.26 -0.72 -5.02
C ILE A 292 13.10 -0.24 -5.89
N ALA A 293 12.43 -1.16 -6.57
CA ALA A 293 11.22 -0.87 -7.32
C ALA A 293 10.00 -1.49 -6.63
N THR A 294 8.90 -0.78 -6.59
CA THR A 294 7.61 -1.35 -6.17
C THR A 294 6.60 -1.28 -7.31
N SER A 295 5.73 -2.28 -7.39
CA SER A 295 4.70 -2.31 -8.43
C SER A 295 3.50 -3.14 -8.00
N ALA A 296 2.31 -2.73 -8.46
CA ALA A 296 1.09 -3.50 -8.27
C ALA A 296 0.85 -4.55 -9.37
N THR A 297 1.44 -4.38 -10.56
CA THR A 297 1.04 -5.13 -11.77
C THR A 297 2.22 -5.66 -12.59
N LEU A 298 3.46 -5.60 -12.11
CA LEU A 298 4.59 -6.18 -12.83
C LEU A 298 4.59 -7.71 -12.70
N GLY A 299 4.31 -8.37 -13.84
CA GLY A 299 4.21 -9.84 -13.95
C GLY A 299 2.84 -10.40 -13.55
N ARG A 300 2.44 -11.48 -14.18
CA ARG A 300 1.22 -12.24 -13.89
C ARG A 300 1.51 -13.52 -13.11
N GLY A 301 2.78 -13.84 -12.89
CA GLY A 301 3.26 -15.02 -12.19
C GLY A 301 4.78 -15.15 -12.26
N ARG A 302 5.32 -16.20 -11.63
CA ARG A 302 6.78 -16.42 -11.54
C ARG A 302 7.46 -16.57 -12.90
N GLU A 303 6.74 -17.00 -13.92
CA GLU A 303 7.22 -17.09 -15.30
C GLU A 303 7.65 -15.75 -15.90
N ASP A 304 7.05 -14.65 -15.42
CA ASP A 304 7.39 -13.30 -15.87
C ASP A 304 8.56 -12.68 -15.10
N PHE A 305 9.01 -13.27 -13.98
CA PHE A 305 10.04 -12.68 -13.12
C PHE A 305 11.39 -12.45 -13.80
N PRO A 306 11.87 -13.30 -14.74
CA PRO A 306 13.06 -12.98 -15.53
C PRO A 306 12.89 -11.68 -16.35
N ALA A 307 11.69 -11.44 -16.89
CA ALA A 307 11.40 -10.22 -17.65
C ALA A 307 11.30 -9.00 -16.72
N VAL A 308 10.69 -9.16 -15.53
CA VAL A 308 10.62 -8.11 -14.51
C VAL A 308 12.01 -7.71 -14.01
N ALA A 309 12.88 -8.68 -13.74
CA ALA A 309 14.26 -8.40 -13.33
C ALA A 309 15.05 -7.67 -14.43
N ARG A 310 14.86 -8.06 -15.71
CA ARG A 310 15.46 -7.38 -16.86
C ARG A 310 14.95 -5.93 -16.97
N PHE A 311 13.65 -5.73 -16.91
CA PHE A 311 13.03 -4.40 -16.92
C PHE A 311 13.63 -3.49 -15.83
N ALA A 312 13.75 -3.98 -14.59
CA ALA A 312 14.34 -3.23 -13.50
C ALA A 312 15.83 -2.92 -13.78
N SER A 313 16.57 -3.88 -14.32
CA SER A 313 17.96 -3.66 -14.70
C SER A 313 18.11 -2.58 -15.78
N GLU A 314 17.20 -2.54 -16.74
CA GLU A 314 17.17 -1.53 -17.80
C GLU A 314 16.80 -0.15 -17.25
N ILE A 315 15.84 -0.05 -16.34
CA ILE A 315 15.44 1.21 -15.71
C ILE A 315 16.57 1.81 -14.86
N PHE A 316 17.15 1.03 -13.95
CA PHE A 316 18.12 1.56 -12.99
C PHE A 316 19.57 1.55 -13.50
N GLY A 317 19.88 0.78 -14.54
CA GLY A 317 21.28 0.54 -14.95
C GLY A 317 22.09 -0.17 -13.87
N GLU A 318 21.44 -0.98 -13.03
CA GLU A 318 22.01 -1.83 -11.98
C GLU A 318 21.55 -3.28 -12.19
N PRO A 319 22.33 -4.29 -11.76
CA PRO A 319 21.94 -5.68 -11.93
C PRO A 319 20.76 -6.05 -11.03
N PHE A 320 19.73 -6.64 -11.64
CA PHE A 320 18.68 -7.39 -11.00
C PHE A 320 18.65 -8.78 -11.60
N GLU A 321 18.60 -9.80 -10.77
CA GLU A 321 18.72 -11.18 -11.22
C GLU A 321 17.48 -11.99 -10.86
N TRP A 322 17.16 -12.96 -11.70
CA TRP A 322 16.19 -14.00 -11.39
C TRP A 322 16.73 -15.36 -11.84
N GLN A 323 17.04 -16.21 -10.86
CA GLN A 323 17.44 -17.60 -11.08
C GLN A 323 16.58 -18.52 -10.19
N GLU A 324 15.74 -19.32 -10.82
CA GLU A 324 14.76 -20.18 -10.12
C GLU A 324 15.41 -21.11 -9.09
N ALA A 325 16.56 -21.70 -9.44
CA ALA A 325 17.29 -22.62 -8.59
C ALA A 325 18.17 -21.95 -7.51
N SER A 326 18.24 -20.61 -7.47
CA SER A 326 19.16 -19.89 -6.59
C SER A 326 18.44 -18.79 -5.81
N PRO A 327 17.91 -19.06 -4.60
CA PRO A 327 17.15 -18.07 -3.81
C PRO A 327 17.89 -16.75 -3.58
N ASN A 328 19.22 -16.79 -3.47
CA ASN A 328 20.05 -15.58 -3.30
C ASN A 328 20.16 -14.73 -4.60
N ARG A 329 19.72 -15.26 -5.74
CA ARG A 329 19.70 -14.56 -7.04
C ARG A 329 18.28 -14.39 -7.56
N GLN A 330 17.33 -14.13 -6.66
CA GLN A 330 15.92 -13.87 -6.91
C GLN A 330 15.59 -12.47 -6.40
N ASP A 331 15.81 -11.47 -7.21
CA ASP A 331 15.61 -10.06 -6.85
C ASP A 331 14.16 -9.57 -7.05
N VAL A 332 13.28 -10.44 -7.50
CA VAL A 332 11.83 -10.18 -7.56
C VAL A 332 11.16 -10.85 -6.37
N VAL A 333 10.44 -10.07 -5.58
CA VAL A 333 9.69 -10.54 -4.41
C VAL A 333 8.21 -10.31 -4.67
N GLU A 334 7.42 -11.39 -4.62
CA GLU A 334 5.98 -11.34 -4.82
C GLU A 334 5.21 -11.36 -3.50
N GLY A 335 4.05 -10.74 -3.51
CA GLY A 335 3.11 -10.85 -2.40
C GLY A 335 2.31 -12.13 -2.50
N THR A 336 2.73 -13.16 -1.78
CA THR A 336 2.00 -14.43 -1.72
C THR A 336 0.87 -14.34 -0.72
N ARG A 337 -0.36 -14.59 -1.18
CA ARG A 337 -1.55 -14.63 -0.33
C ARG A 337 -1.74 -16.02 0.26
N GLU A 338 -2.26 -16.07 1.48
CA GLU A 338 -2.61 -17.33 2.11
C GLU A 338 -3.66 -18.06 1.27
N ARG A 339 -3.37 -19.31 0.90
CA ARG A 339 -4.43 -20.18 0.38
C ARG A 339 -5.44 -20.39 1.48
N MET A 340 -6.71 -20.38 1.12
CA MET A 340 -7.74 -20.72 2.09
C MET A 340 -7.44 -22.07 2.69
N ALA A 341 -7.25 -22.13 4.02
CA ALA A 341 -7.16 -23.39 4.71
C ALA A 341 -8.41 -24.22 4.41
N GLU A 342 -8.26 -25.53 4.30
CA GLU A 342 -9.40 -26.44 4.30
C GLU A 342 -10.36 -26.06 5.44
N LEU A 343 -11.64 -26.27 5.21
CA LEU A 343 -12.68 -25.91 6.18
C LEU A 343 -12.37 -26.54 7.53
N ASP A 344 -11.89 -25.75 8.46
CA ASP A 344 -11.56 -26.20 9.80
C ASP A 344 -12.87 -26.43 10.59
N ALA A 345 -13.24 -27.69 10.78
CA ALA A 345 -14.46 -28.10 11.48
C ALA A 345 -15.75 -27.45 10.89
N PRO A 346 -16.20 -27.85 9.68
CA PRO A 346 -17.42 -27.33 9.11
C PRO A 346 -18.62 -27.69 9.99
N TRP A 347 -19.41 -26.66 10.36
CA TRP A 347 -20.63 -26.89 11.10
C TRP A 347 -21.88 -27.03 10.22
N GLY A 348 -21.72 -26.84 8.91
CA GLY A 348 -22.81 -26.94 7.94
C GLY A 348 -22.89 -25.71 7.02
N LYS A 349 -24.08 -25.53 6.42
CA LYS A 349 -24.39 -24.40 5.52
C LYS A 349 -25.26 -23.38 6.27
N GLY A 350 -24.80 -22.14 6.38
CA GLY A 350 -25.59 -21.05 6.90
C GLY A 350 -26.83 -20.76 6.05
N SER A 351 -27.90 -20.33 6.67
CA SER A 351 -29.14 -19.93 5.96
C SER A 351 -29.09 -18.43 5.58
N GLY A 352 -29.88 -18.04 4.56
CA GLY A 352 -30.05 -16.62 4.23
C GLY A 352 -30.61 -15.82 5.42
N ARG A 353 -31.46 -16.42 6.24
CA ARG A 353 -31.98 -15.84 7.49
C ARG A 353 -30.86 -15.54 8.48
N LEU A 354 -29.89 -16.44 8.63
CA LEU A 354 -28.72 -16.22 9.50
C LEU A 354 -27.96 -14.98 9.07
N TYR A 355 -27.61 -14.89 7.78
CA TYR A 355 -26.81 -13.78 7.29
C TYR A 355 -27.53 -12.43 7.41
N SER A 356 -28.81 -12.38 7.06
CA SER A 356 -29.60 -11.16 7.22
C SER A 356 -29.72 -10.74 8.67
N ALA A 357 -30.02 -11.67 9.57
CA ALA A 357 -30.17 -11.40 10.99
C ALA A 357 -28.85 -10.95 11.65
N LEU A 358 -27.72 -11.56 11.27
CA LEU A 358 -26.40 -11.12 11.74
C LEU A 358 -26.04 -9.73 11.19
N ALA A 359 -26.34 -9.46 9.92
CA ALA A 359 -26.09 -8.15 9.34
C ALA A 359 -26.90 -7.04 10.02
N ASP A 360 -28.19 -7.30 10.28
CA ASP A 360 -29.07 -6.37 11.01
C ASP A 360 -28.60 -6.14 12.44
N ALA A 361 -28.19 -7.19 13.14
CA ALA A 361 -27.68 -7.11 14.50
C ALA A 361 -26.37 -6.31 14.59
N VAL A 362 -25.47 -6.48 13.64
CA VAL A 362 -24.23 -5.69 13.53
C VAL A 362 -24.54 -4.23 13.21
N ALA A 363 -25.47 -3.98 12.28
CA ALA A 363 -25.90 -2.62 11.94
C ALA A 363 -26.56 -1.87 13.12
N GLN A 364 -27.10 -2.60 14.07
CA GLN A 364 -27.71 -2.08 15.31
C GLN A 364 -26.69 -2.02 16.49
N GLU A 365 -25.41 -2.31 16.23
CA GLU A 365 -24.35 -2.32 17.26
C GLU A 365 -24.64 -3.26 18.44
N GLN A 366 -25.28 -4.40 18.17
CA GLN A 366 -25.66 -5.36 19.22
C GLN A 366 -24.42 -6.06 19.82
N ALA A 367 -24.52 -6.40 21.11
CA ALA A 367 -23.46 -7.10 21.82
C ALA A 367 -23.29 -8.56 21.33
N VAL A 368 -22.12 -9.16 21.55
CA VAL A 368 -21.79 -10.54 21.16
C VAL A 368 -22.82 -11.56 21.65
N SER A 369 -23.36 -11.40 22.87
CA SER A 369 -24.40 -12.29 23.42
C SER A 369 -25.71 -12.25 22.61
N GLN A 370 -26.05 -11.10 22.05
CA GLN A 370 -27.21 -10.96 21.17
C GLN A 370 -26.95 -11.57 19.79
N LEU A 371 -25.75 -11.40 19.25
CA LEU A 371 -25.33 -12.08 18.03
C LEU A 371 -25.35 -13.61 18.18
N GLY A 372 -24.93 -14.14 19.33
CA GLY A 372 -25.04 -15.54 19.67
C GLY A 372 -26.47 -16.04 19.68
N ALA A 373 -27.39 -15.30 20.33
CA ALA A 373 -28.81 -15.63 20.36
C ALA A 373 -29.43 -15.61 18.95
N VAL A 374 -29.11 -14.63 18.13
CA VAL A 374 -29.54 -14.55 16.73
C VAL A 374 -29.05 -15.73 15.91
N ALA A 375 -27.79 -16.16 16.08
CA ALA A 375 -27.25 -17.32 15.40
C ALA A 375 -27.95 -18.62 15.80
N LEU A 376 -28.26 -18.81 17.07
CA LEU A 376 -29.00 -19.98 17.58
C LEU A 376 -30.44 -20.00 17.03
N ASP A 377 -31.14 -18.86 17.03
CA ASP A 377 -32.51 -18.74 16.47
C ASP A 377 -32.54 -19.06 14.96
N ALA A 378 -31.45 -18.78 14.25
CA ALA A 378 -31.26 -19.13 12.85
C ALA A 378 -30.75 -20.56 12.62
N SER A 379 -30.85 -21.44 13.61
CA SER A 379 -30.49 -22.88 13.57
C SER A 379 -29.01 -23.17 13.37
N THR A 380 -28.13 -22.24 13.77
CA THR A 380 -26.68 -22.52 13.82
C THR A 380 -26.39 -23.49 14.97
N PRO A 381 -25.48 -24.49 14.79
CA PRO A 381 -25.15 -25.42 15.84
C PRO A 381 -24.61 -24.73 17.12
N PRO A 382 -25.12 -25.09 18.31
CA PRO A 382 -24.72 -24.45 19.56
C PRO A 382 -23.20 -24.49 19.82
N GLU A 383 -22.53 -25.55 19.39
CA GLU A 383 -21.08 -25.69 19.53
C GLU A 383 -20.30 -24.64 18.72
N ALA A 384 -20.78 -24.31 17.51
CA ALA A 384 -20.20 -23.27 16.67
C ALA A 384 -20.37 -21.89 17.30
N VAL A 385 -21.56 -21.61 17.87
CA VAL A 385 -21.83 -20.35 18.58
C VAL A 385 -20.95 -20.22 19.82
N GLN A 386 -20.84 -21.28 20.65
CA GLN A 386 -19.99 -21.27 21.84
C GLN A 386 -18.50 -21.07 21.48
N LYS A 387 -18.03 -21.70 20.41
CA LYS A 387 -16.67 -21.48 19.90
C LYS A 387 -16.44 -20.02 19.52
N ALA A 388 -17.41 -19.40 18.86
CA ALA A 388 -17.37 -17.98 18.46
C ALA A 388 -17.40 -17.04 19.68
N GLU A 389 -18.24 -17.32 20.68
CA GLU A 389 -18.29 -16.56 21.94
C GLU A 389 -16.95 -16.63 22.71
N ARG A 390 -16.32 -17.82 22.76
CA ARG A 390 -14.99 -17.96 23.37
C ARG A 390 -13.92 -17.16 22.62
N ALA A 391 -13.98 -17.12 21.30
CA ALA A 391 -13.06 -16.30 20.51
C ALA A 391 -13.26 -14.82 20.79
N ALA A 392 -14.51 -14.37 20.92
CA ALA A 392 -14.84 -12.98 21.27
C ALA A 392 -14.39 -12.58 22.68
N ALA A 393 -14.40 -13.53 23.65
CA ALA A 393 -13.98 -13.27 25.02
C ALA A 393 -12.48 -12.90 25.16
N THR A 394 -11.66 -13.13 24.13
CA THR A 394 -10.23 -12.79 24.11
C THR A 394 -9.95 -11.41 23.48
N ALA A 395 -10.99 -10.64 23.16
CA ALA A 395 -10.89 -9.36 22.48
C ALA A 395 -10.49 -8.23 23.43
N GLU A 396 -9.81 -7.21 22.88
CA GLU A 396 -9.37 -6.03 23.62
C GLU A 396 -10.47 -4.97 23.76
N ASP A 397 -11.38 -4.91 22.79
CA ASP A 397 -12.52 -3.99 22.78
C ASP A 397 -13.80 -4.62 22.19
N THR A 398 -14.92 -3.90 22.28
CA THR A 398 -16.22 -4.38 21.80
C THR A 398 -16.26 -4.66 20.30
N ASN A 399 -15.57 -3.85 19.49
CA ASN A 399 -15.58 -4.00 18.04
C ASN A 399 -14.71 -5.20 17.63
N ASP A 400 -13.57 -5.40 18.29
CA ASP A 400 -12.73 -6.60 18.13
C ASP A 400 -13.51 -7.86 18.57
N ALA A 401 -14.28 -7.78 19.64
CA ALA A 401 -15.13 -8.89 20.09
C ALA A 401 -16.15 -9.33 19.04
N VAL A 402 -16.87 -8.38 18.44
CA VAL A 402 -17.82 -8.65 17.35
C VAL A 402 -17.11 -9.25 16.13
N ASN A 403 -15.98 -8.70 15.73
CA ASN A 403 -15.21 -9.21 14.60
C ASN A 403 -14.70 -10.63 14.84
N ARG A 404 -14.19 -10.94 16.02
CA ARG A 404 -13.71 -12.31 16.39
C ARG A 404 -14.87 -13.29 16.44
N PHE A 405 -16.03 -12.87 16.97
CA PHE A 405 -17.23 -13.69 16.97
C PHE A 405 -17.64 -14.07 15.56
N LEU A 406 -17.84 -13.08 14.69
CA LEU A 406 -18.25 -13.29 13.31
C LEU A 406 -17.23 -14.13 12.52
N HIS A 407 -15.96 -13.82 12.67
CA HIS A 407 -14.89 -14.59 12.01
C HIS A 407 -14.91 -16.06 12.43
N SER A 408 -14.99 -16.33 13.74
CA SER A 408 -14.96 -17.71 14.28
C SER A 408 -16.23 -18.49 13.88
N LEU A 409 -17.41 -17.85 13.90
CA LEU A 409 -18.67 -18.45 13.49
C LEU A 409 -18.68 -18.78 12.00
N LEU A 410 -18.36 -17.79 11.16
CA LEU A 410 -18.51 -17.87 9.72
C LEU A 410 -17.35 -18.67 9.06
N LYS A 411 -16.22 -18.82 9.74
CA LYS A 411 -15.10 -19.65 9.27
C LYS A 411 -15.49 -21.12 9.07
N GLY A 412 -16.43 -21.66 9.87
CA GLY A 412 -16.93 -23.02 9.73
C GLY A 412 -18.12 -23.17 8.80
N ASP A 413 -18.56 -22.11 8.13
CA ASP A 413 -19.70 -22.13 7.21
C ASP A 413 -19.29 -22.60 5.82
N ALA A 414 -19.78 -23.80 5.43
CA ALA A 414 -19.45 -24.41 4.14
C ALA A 414 -19.93 -23.58 2.93
N ARG A 415 -21.04 -22.81 3.08
CA ARG A 415 -21.55 -21.96 2.00
C ARG A 415 -20.64 -20.75 1.78
N LEU A 416 -20.22 -20.09 2.85
CA LEU A 416 -19.27 -18.99 2.74
C LEU A 416 -17.90 -19.44 2.26
N HIS A 417 -17.45 -20.62 2.64
CA HIS A 417 -16.23 -21.21 2.10
C HIS A 417 -16.33 -21.39 0.58
N ALA A 418 -17.36 -22.05 0.09
CA ALA A 418 -17.57 -22.25 -1.33
C ALA A 418 -17.70 -20.91 -2.10
N LEU A 419 -18.37 -19.91 -1.50
CA LEU A 419 -18.42 -18.56 -2.06
C LEU A 419 -17.03 -17.93 -2.18
N ARG A 420 -16.22 -18.03 -1.15
CA ARG A 420 -14.84 -17.49 -1.17
C ARG A 420 -13.97 -18.14 -2.23
N GLU A 421 -14.07 -19.47 -2.41
CA GLU A 421 -13.37 -20.19 -3.48
C GLU A 421 -13.75 -19.70 -4.87
N THR A 422 -15.02 -19.37 -5.10
CA THR A 422 -15.47 -18.81 -6.38
C THR A 422 -15.03 -17.38 -6.61
N LEU A 423 -14.64 -16.67 -5.57
CA LEU A 423 -14.23 -15.26 -5.58
C LEU A 423 -12.70 -15.04 -5.73
N ASP A 424 -11.93 -16.08 -6.00
CA ASP A 424 -10.50 -15.95 -6.37
C ASP A 424 -10.31 -15.08 -7.62
N THR A 425 -11.38 -14.98 -8.43
CA THR A 425 -11.47 -14.01 -9.53
C THR A 425 -12.68 -13.11 -9.33
N PRO A 426 -12.61 -11.81 -9.74
CA PRO A 426 -13.72 -10.89 -9.62
C PRO A 426 -14.98 -11.41 -10.32
N ARG A 427 -16.12 -11.46 -9.61
CA ARG A 427 -17.40 -11.95 -10.12
C ARG A 427 -18.48 -10.87 -9.96
N ALA A 428 -19.35 -10.75 -10.95
CA ALA A 428 -20.53 -9.92 -10.80
C ALA A 428 -21.48 -10.53 -9.74
N LEU A 429 -22.07 -9.70 -8.90
CA LEU A 429 -22.97 -10.16 -7.84
C LEU A 429 -24.19 -10.91 -8.40
N THR A 430 -24.67 -10.53 -9.59
CA THR A 430 -25.73 -11.21 -10.33
C THR A 430 -25.37 -12.65 -10.68
N ASP A 431 -24.12 -12.90 -11.04
CA ASP A 431 -23.63 -14.22 -11.42
C ASP A 431 -23.48 -15.13 -10.20
N LEU A 432 -23.15 -14.53 -9.05
CA LEU A 432 -23.08 -15.25 -7.77
C LEU A 432 -24.45 -15.69 -7.28
N ALA A 433 -25.48 -14.87 -7.47
CA ALA A 433 -26.86 -15.19 -7.08
C ALA A 433 -27.43 -16.41 -7.85
N THR A 434 -26.92 -16.69 -9.03
CA THR A 434 -27.32 -17.83 -9.87
C THR A 434 -26.35 -19.01 -9.75
N SER A 435 -25.30 -18.90 -8.93
CA SER A 435 -24.31 -19.96 -8.76
C SER A 435 -24.93 -21.18 -8.06
N PRO A 436 -24.66 -22.41 -8.51
CA PRO A 436 -25.15 -23.65 -7.89
C PRO A 436 -24.63 -23.87 -6.46
N TYR A 437 -23.62 -23.11 -6.04
CA TYR A 437 -23.08 -23.13 -4.67
C TYR A 437 -23.93 -22.34 -3.66
N LEU A 438 -24.74 -21.41 -4.15
CA LEU A 438 -25.72 -20.67 -3.36
C LEU A 438 -27.08 -21.32 -3.62
N ASP A 439 -27.32 -22.54 -3.11
CA ASP A 439 -28.59 -23.22 -3.27
C ASP A 439 -29.74 -22.23 -3.04
N ALA A 440 -30.51 -21.98 -4.08
CA ALA A 440 -31.72 -21.18 -4.05
C ALA A 440 -32.86 -22.00 -3.38
N SER A 441 -32.63 -22.44 -2.17
CA SER A 441 -33.67 -23.03 -1.33
C SER A 441 -33.81 -22.22 -0.06
N PRO A 442 -35.04 -21.81 0.26
CA PRO A 442 -35.36 -20.87 1.34
C PRO A 442 -34.91 -21.31 2.71
#